data_502fe4204989f679c827ea98ed23d017
#
_entry.id   502fe4204989f679c827ea98ed23d017
#
_cell.length_a   1.000
_cell.length_b   1.000
_cell.length_c   1.000
_cell.angle_alpha   90.00
_cell.angle_beta   90.00
_cell.angle_gamma   90.00
#
_symmetry.space_group_name_H-M   'P 1'
#
loop_
_entity.id
_entity.type
_entity.pdbx_description
1 polymer ?
#
loop_
_entity_poly.entity_id
_entity_poly.type
_entity_poly.pdbx_seq_one_letter_code
_entity_poly.pdbx_strand_id
1 'polypeptide(L)'
;MSVVTHIYPAYINGVLTKANSWTADTVNCALFSASTFTNTDTTYTTSGTEVASANGYTTGGGAVGTRTISSQTTTPQLCKITGAFGGGAAGTTTWTATGAGFTAVAAKLYVVSGVPICNVDFGGSQTASGGGTFTITWDATNGVFNAASS
;
A
#
# COMPACT_ATOMS: atom_id res chain seq x y z
N MET A 1 -8.22 -9.99 13.84
CA MET A 1 -7.59 -8.65 13.66
C MET A 1 -8.28 -8.01 12.46
N SER A 2 -8.73 -6.77 12.57
CA SER A 2 -9.41 -6.07 11.47
C SER A 2 -8.41 -5.16 10.78
N VAL A 3 -8.17 -5.41 9.49
CA VAL A 3 -7.36 -4.52 8.65
C VAL A 3 -8.28 -3.46 8.06
N VAL A 4 -7.91 -2.19 8.19
CA VAL A 4 -8.67 -1.06 7.67
C VAL A 4 -7.84 -0.34 6.62
N THR A 5 -8.42 -0.11 5.45
CA THR A 5 -7.78 0.65 4.36
C THR A 5 -8.48 1.98 4.16
N HIS A 6 -7.69 3.06 4.18
CA HIS A 6 -8.15 4.42 3.90
C HIS A 6 -7.48 4.95 2.65
N ILE A 7 -8.25 5.53 1.73
CA ILE A 7 -7.75 6.14 0.49
C ILE A 7 -7.55 7.64 0.72
N TYR A 8 -6.42 8.17 0.25
CA TYR A 8 -6.12 9.59 0.38
C TYR A 8 -6.81 10.43 -0.71
N PRO A 9 -7.54 11.49 -0.34
CA PRO A 9 -8.17 12.39 -1.31
C PRO A 9 -7.17 13.02 -2.28
N ALA A 10 -5.93 13.27 -1.84
CA ALA A 10 -4.86 13.79 -2.69
C ALA A 10 -4.59 12.91 -3.91
N TYR A 11 -4.61 11.58 -3.74
CA TYR A 11 -4.45 10.66 -4.86
C TYR A 11 -5.64 10.68 -5.81
N ILE A 12 -6.85 10.66 -5.28
CA ILE A 12 -8.08 10.72 -6.10
C ILE A 12 -8.11 12.00 -6.93
N ASN A 13 -7.79 13.15 -6.32
CA ASN A 13 -7.66 14.40 -7.03
C ASN A 13 -6.61 14.33 -8.15
N GLY A 14 -5.43 13.76 -7.86
CA GLY A 14 -4.37 13.56 -8.85
C GLY A 14 -4.81 12.70 -10.04
N VAL A 15 -5.57 11.64 -9.80
CA VAL A 15 -6.12 10.78 -10.88
C VAL A 15 -7.15 11.55 -11.72
N LEU A 16 -8.07 12.27 -11.09
CA LEU A 16 -9.09 13.05 -11.79
C LEU A 16 -8.50 14.20 -12.62
N THR A 17 -7.41 14.80 -12.18
CA THR A 17 -6.68 15.85 -12.90
C THR A 17 -5.62 15.32 -13.86
N LYS A 18 -5.50 14.00 -14.01
CA LYS A 18 -4.49 13.30 -14.83
C LYS A 18 -3.03 13.58 -14.38
N ALA A 19 -2.84 14.03 -13.15
CA ALA A 19 -1.52 14.20 -12.55
C ALA A 19 -0.92 12.88 -12.07
N ASN A 20 -1.76 11.89 -11.74
CA ASN A 20 -1.34 10.55 -11.30
C ASN A 20 -2.01 9.45 -12.13
N SER A 21 -1.31 8.36 -12.35
CA SER A 21 -1.80 7.18 -13.07
C SER A 21 -1.42 5.90 -12.32
N TRP A 22 -2.41 5.11 -11.90
CA TRP A 22 -2.18 3.83 -11.23
C TRP A 22 -1.29 2.88 -12.03
N THR A 23 -1.44 2.85 -13.34
CA THR A 23 -0.74 1.91 -14.21
C THR A 23 0.60 2.43 -14.73
N ALA A 24 0.74 3.75 -14.89
CA ALA A 24 1.92 4.37 -15.47
C ALA A 24 2.94 4.84 -14.41
N ASP A 25 2.47 5.32 -13.26
CA ASP A 25 3.37 5.84 -12.23
C ASP A 25 4.08 4.70 -11.51
N THR A 26 5.29 4.95 -11.02
CA THR A 26 5.95 4.03 -10.10
C THR A 26 5.31 4.15 -8.72
N VAL A 27 4.87 3.02 -8.16
CA VAL A 27 4.23 2.94 -6.85
C VAL A 27 5.07 2.07 -5.93
N ASN A 28 5.29 2.55 -4.72
CA ASN A 28 5.93 1.82 -3.64
C ASN A 28 4.96 1.54 -2.49
N CYS A 29 5.29 0.52 -1.71
CA CYS A 29 4.65 0.18 -0.45
C CYS A 29 5.68 0.35 0.67
N ALA A 30 5.45 1.27 1.60
CA ALA A 30 6.30 1.50 2.75
C ALA A 30 5.64 1.04 4.04
N LEU A 31 6.43 0.53 5.00
CA LEU A 31 5.98 0.06 6.30
C LEU A 31 6.17 1.14 7.36
N PHE A 32 5.23 1.25 8.28
CA PHE A 32 5.21 2.26 9.34
C PHE A 32 5.19 1.62 10.72
N SER A 33 6.07 2.08 11.60
CA SER A 33 6.10 1.73 13.02
C SER A 33 5.08 2.50 13.85
N ALA A 34 4.64 3.66 13.34
CA ALA A 34 3.51 4.45 13.83
C ALA A 34 2.84 5.12 12.63
N SER A 35 1.53 5.06 12.55
CA SER A 35 0.78 5.70 11.46
C SER A 35 -0.58 6.16 11.95
N THR A 36 -0.96 7.35 11.50
CA THR A 36 -2.32 7.88 11.62
C THR A 36 -2.78 8.27 10.23
N PHE A 37 -4.01 7.90 9.86
CA PHE A 37 -4.60 8.39 8.63
C PHE A 37 -5.11 9.81 8.83
N THR A 38 -4.71 10.72 7.96
CA THR A 38 -5.23 12.09 7.90
C THR A 38 -5.59 12.42 6.46
N ASN A 39 -6.84 12.75 6.20
CA ASN A 39 -7.35 12.98 4.85
C ASN A 39 -6.75 14.21 4.14
N THR A 40 -6.05 15.07 4.87
CA THR A 40 -5.35 16.24 4.34
C THR A 40 -3.89 15.97 3.98
N ASP A 41 -3.39 14.76 4.24
CA ASP A 41 -2.01 14.43 3.89
C ASP A 41 -1.81 14.44 2.38
N THR A 42 -0.75 15.13 1.95
CA THR A 42 -0.33 15.24 0.54
C THR A 42 0.97 14.50 0.26
N THR A 43 1.67 14.05 1.30
CA THR A 43 2.87 13.22 1.21
C THR A 43 2.76 11.98 2.09
N TYR A 44 3.35 10.86 1.65
CA TYR A 44 3.22 9.58 2.36
C TYR A 44 3.91 9.57 3.72
N THR A 45 4.93 10.42 3.93
CA THR A 45 5.68 10.53 5.19
C THR A 45 4.94 11.35 6.26
N THR A 46 3.91 12.10 5.86
CA THR A 46 3.09 12.85 6.81
C THR A 46 2.27 11.87 7.66
N SER A 47 1.97 12.23 8.89
CA SER A 47 1.14 11.46 9.83
C SER A 47 1.63 10.01 10.03
N GLY A 48 2.96 9.84 10.23
CA GLY A 48 3.51 8.54 10.56
C GLY A 48 5.03 8.54 10.69
N THR A 49 5.54 7.45 11.28
CA THR A 49 6.97 7.14 11.37
C THR A 49 7.23 5.88 10.59
N GLU A 50 7.95 5.99 9.49
CA GLU A 50 8.34 4.84 8.68
C GLU A 50 9.31 3.95 9.46
N VAL A 51 9.29 2.66 9.22
CA VAL A 51 10.27 1.70 9.74
C VAL A 51 11.67 2.12 9.26
N ALA A 52 12.63 2.18 10.18
CA ALA A 52 13.99 2.57 9.85
C ALA A 52 14.69 1.55 8.94
N SER A 53 15.58 2.03 8.08
CA SER A 53 16.42 1.15 7.24
C SER A 53 17.33 0.31 8.11
N ALA A 54 16.93 -0.92 8.39
CA ALA A 54 17.68 -1.93 9.14
C ALA A 54 17.01 -3.31 8.98
N ASN A 55 17.77 -4.36 9.30
CA ASN A 55 17.22 -5.71 9.45
C ASN A 55 16.40 -6.22 8.26
N GLY A 56 16.80 -5.88 7.05
CA GLY A 56 16.13 -6.32 5.82
C GLY A 56 15.01 -5.40 5.31
N TYR A 57 14.71 -4.31 6.01
CA TYR A 57 13.86 -3.24 5.51
C TYR A 57 14.70 -2.04 5.05
N THR A 58 14.28 -1.41 3.98
CA THR A 58 14.86 -0.15 3.47
C THR A 58 13.78 0.92 3.44
N THR A 59 14.06 2.09 4.01
CA THR A 59 13.16 3.26 3.98
C THR A 59 12.78 3.62 2.54
N GLY A 60 11.51 3.91 2.31
CA GLY A 60 10.91 3.99 0.98
C GLY A 60 10.21 2.69 0.58
N GLY A 61 10.42 1.62 1.33
CA GLY A 61 9.74 0.34 1.12
C GLY A 61 10.14 -0.40 -0.15
N GLY A 62 9.21 -1.14 -0.71
CA GLY A 62 9.38 -1.95 -1.91
C GLY A 62 8.49 -1.50 -3.06
N ALA A 63 9.01 -1.63 -4.29
CA ALA A 63 8.22 -1.34 -5.48
C ALA A 63 7.04 -2.31 -5.61
N VAL A 64 5.91 -1.73 -5.94
CA VAL A 64 4.68 -2.46 -6.30
C VAL A 64 4.79 -2.84 -7.78
N GLY A 65 4.73 -4.13 -8.08
CA GLY A 65 4.92 -4.66 -9.44
C GLY A 65 3.81 -4.26 -10.42
N THR A 66 3.49 -5.15 -11.34
CA THR A 66 2.47 -4.90 -12.37
C THR A 66 1.11 -4.57 -11.74
N ARG A 67 0.56 -3.43 -12.13
CA ARG A 67 -0.72 -2.92 -11.63
C ARG A 67 -1.72 -2.84 -12.77
N THR A 68 -2.96 -3.19 -12.48
CA THR A 68 -4.05 -3.17 -13.46
C THR A 68 -5.27 -2.46 -12.90
N ILE A 69 -6.08 -1.92 -13.78
CA ILE A 69 -7.43 -1.47 -13.47
C ILE A 69 -8.37 -2.41 -14.21
N SER A 70 -9.28 -3.04 -13.49
CA SER A 70 -10.33 -3.83 -14.10
C SER A 70 -11.68 -3.16 -13.86
N SER A 71 -12.44 -2.94 -14.94
CA SER A 71 -13.85 -2.58 -14.86
C SER A 71 -14.67 -3.87 -14.90
N GLN A 72 -15.65 -3.99 -14.01
CA GLN A 72 -16.62 -5.06 -14.06
C GLN A 72 -17.93 -4.53 -14.66
N THR A 73 -18.50 -5.29 -15.57
CA THR A 73 -19.76 -4.96 -16.25
C THR A 73 -21.00 -5.46 -15.50
N THR A 74 -20.81 -5.99 -14.30
CA THR A 74 -21.90 -6.50 -13.45
C THR A 74 -22.52 -5.38 -12.60
N THR A 75 -23.77 -5.53 -12.23
CA THR A 75 -24.49 -4.61 -11.34
C THR A 75 -24.22 -5.01 -9.87
N PRO A 76 -23.75 -4.10 -9.01
CA PRO A 76 -23.33 -2.71 -9.28
C PRO A 76 -22.06 -2.64 -10.11
N GLN A 77 -21.91 -1.58 -10.90
CA GLN A 77 -20.68 -1.35 -11.66
C GLN A 77 -19.52 -1.08 -10.72
N LEU A 78 -18.47 -1.90 -10.81
CA LEU A 78 -17.32 -1.86 -9.92
C LEU A 78 -16.06 -1.54 -10.72
N CYS A 79 -15.39 -0.46 -10.37
CA CYS A 79 -14.02 -0.20 -10.82
C CYS A 79 -13.05 -0.72 -9.77
N LYS A 80 -12.25 -1.73 -10.12
CA LYS A 80 -11.24 -2.28 -9.23
C LYS A 80 -9.86 -1.80 -9.61
N ILE A 81 -9.10 -1.39 -8.62
CA ILE A 81 -7.66 -1.18 -8.71
C ILE A 81 -6.98 -2.42 -8.13
N THR A 82 -6.46 -3.24 -9.02
CA THR A 82 -5.76 -4.48 -8.70
C THR A 82 -4.31 -4.39 -9.14
N GLY A 83 -3.43 -5.20 -8.57
CA GLY A 83 -2.05 -5.28 -8.99
C GLY A 83 -1.44 -6.61 -8.59
N ALA A 84 -0.57 -7.14 -9.46
CA ALA A 84 0.43 -8.10 -9.06
C ALA A 84 1.60 -7.31 -8.45
N PHE A 85 1.80 -7.46 -7.15
CA PHE A 85 2.81 -6.71 -6.41
C PHE A 85 4.13 -7.47 -6.44
N GLY A 86 5.20 -6.79 -6.82
CA GLY A 86 6.46 -7.31 -7.30
C GLY A 86 7.12 -8.42 -6.50
N GLY A 87 7.77 -9.32 -7.24
CA GLY A 87 8.72 -10.32 -6.75
C GLY A 87 8.14 -11.57 -6.11
N GLY A 88 6.86 -11.61 -5.80
CA GLY A 88 6.15 -12.74 -5.20
C GLY A 88 4.97 -13.22 -6.05
N ALA A 89 4.19 -14.14 -5.49
CA ALA A 89 2.91 -14.52 -6.07
C ALA A 89 2.05 -13.29 -6.32
N ALA A 90 1.25 -13.28 -7.39
CA ALA A 90 0.35 -12.18 -7.72
C ALA A 90 -0.41 -11.71 -6.46
N GLY A 91 -0.37 -10.41 -6.18
CA GLY A 91 -1.08 -9.81 -5.05
C GLY A 91 -0.31 -9.77 -3.71
N THR A 92 1.01 -9.95 -3.71
CA THR A 92 1.81 -9.83 -2.46
C THR A 92 2.93 -8.81 -2.58
N THR A 93 3.24 -8.14 -1.46
CA THR A 93 4.48 -7.39 -1.26
C THR A 93 5.21 -7.99 -0.07
N THR A 94 6.46 -8.39 -0.26
CA THR A 94 7.21 -9.17 0.74
C THR A 94 8.57 -8.55 1.04
N TRP A 95 8.96 -8.55 2.31
CA TRP A 95 10.29 -8.20 2.80
C TRP A 95 10.87 -9.37 3.59
N THR A 96 12.13 -9.68 3.36
CA THR A 96 12.85 -10.69 4.15
C THR A 96 13.54 -10.00 5.33
N ALA A 97 13.10 -10.33 6.54
CA ALA A 97 13.72 -9.80 7.74
C ALA A 97 15.07 -10.45 8.01
N THR A 98 16.05 -9.65 8.45
CA THR A 98 17.38 -10.10 8.85
C THR A 98 17.69 -9.63 10.27
N GLY A 99 18.77 -10.09 10.87
CA GLY A 99 19.21 -9.64 12.19
C GLY A 99 18.12 -9.78 13.25
N ALA A 100 17.78 -8.70 13.92
CA ALA A 100 16.73 -8.66 14.94
C ALA A 100 15.30 -8.64 14.38
N GLY A 101 15.15 -8.50 13.05
CA GLY A 101 13.84 -8.30 12.43
C GLY A 101 13.32 -6.87 12.55
N PHE A 102 12.07 -6.67 12.20
CA PHE A 102 11.39 -5.38 12.29
C PHE A 102 9.90 -5.54 12.59
N THR A 103 9.28 -4.47 13.08
CA THR A 103 7.86 -4.41 13.43
C THR A 103 7.20 -3.25 12.70
N ALA A 104 5.98 -3.48 12.18
CA ALA A 104 5.15 -2.45 11.58
C ALA A 104 3.72 -2.52 12.10
N VAL A 105 3.03 -1.38 12.15
CA VAL A 105 1.62 -1.27 12.52
C VAL A 105 0.74 -0.94 11.32
N ALA A 106 1.33 -0.40 10.26
CA ALA A 106 0.63 -0.01 9.04
C ALA A 106 1.54 -0.08 7.82
N ALA A 107 0.93 -0.02 6.65
CA ALA A 107 1.60 0.23 5.38
C ALA A 107 0.97 1.42 4.65
N LYS A 108 1.76 2.15 3.89
CA LYS A 108 1.26 3.16 2.96
C LYS A 108 1.70 2.83 1.54
N LEU A 109 0.74 2.80 0.62
CA LEU A 109 1.01 2.83 -0.82
C LEU A 109 1.14 4.29 -1.24
N TYR A 110 2.13 4.58 -2.06
CA TYR A 110 2.36 5.93 -2.55
C TYR A 110 3.01 5.95 -3.93
N VAL A 111 2.75 6.99 -4.71
CA VAL A 111 3.48 7.29 -5.95
C VAL A 111 4.87 7.76 -5.56
N VAL A 112 5.93 7.30 -6.25
CA VAL A 112 7.33 7.63 -5.91
C VAL A 112 7.60 9.15 -5.89
N SER A 113 6.77 9.96 -6.56
CA SER A 113 6.78 11.42 -6.40
C SER A 113 6.39 11.91 -4.98
N GLY A 114 5.89 11.01 -4.12
CA GLY A 114 5.55 11.28 -2.73
C GLY A 114 4.04 11.28 -2.42
N VAL A 115 3.16 11.29 -3.43
CA VAL A 115 1.70 11.36 -3.23
C VAL A 115 1.18 10.07 -2.61
N PRO A 116 0.54 10.10 -1.42
CA PRO A 116 0.01 8.92 -0.77
C PRO A 116 -1.25 8.43 -1.48
N ILE A 117 -1.35 7.11 -1.69
CA ILE A 117 -2.49 6.44 -2.33
C ILE A 117 -3.46 5.93 -1.28
N CYS A 118 -2.99 5.06 -0.40
CA CYS A 118 -3.79 4.55 0.71
C CYS A 118 -2.94 4.23 1.93
N ASN A 119 -3.57 4.28 3.09
CA ASN A 119 -3.05 3.79 4.36
C ASN A 119 -3.77 2.48 4.71
N VAL A 120 -2.99 1.45 5.02
CA VAL A 120 -3.46 0.14 5.47
C VAL A 120 -3.08 -0.02 6.93
N ASP A 121 -4.04 0.13 7.82
CA ASP A 121 -3.85 -0.11 9.25
C ASP A 121 -4.01 -1.60 9.54
N PHE A 122 -3.01 -2.21 10.17
CA PHE A 122 -3.03 -3.65 10.49
C PHE A 122 -3.85 -3.97 11.75
N GLY A 123 -4.35 -2.96 12.45
CA GLY A 123 -5.08 -3.14 13.70
C GLY A 123 -4.21 -3.58 14.88
N GLY A 124 -2.90 -3.43 14.76
CA GLY A 124 -1.91 -3.76 15.78
C GLY A 124 -0.53 -4.08 15.21
N SER A 125 0.45 -4.23 16.07
CA SER A 125 1.83 -4.51 15.68
C SER A 125 1.98 -5.87 15.03
N GLN A 126 2.65 -5.90 13.88
CA GLN A 126 3.05 -7.10 13.14
C GLN A 126 4.57 -7.16 13.11
N THR A 127 5.16 -8.28 13.48
CA THR A 127 6.61 -8.46 13.56
C THR A 127 7.08 -9.58 12.65
N ALA A 128 8.13 -9.32 11.89
CA ALA A 128 8.94 -10.34 11.25
C ALA A 128 10.25 -10.49 12.03
N SER A 129 10.50 -11.67 12.59
CA SER A 129 11.77 -12.01 13.22
C SER A 129 12.86 -12.24 12.19
N GLY A 130 14.12 -12.11 12.57
CA GLY A 130 15.26 -12.35 11.69
C GLY A 130 15.20 -13.73 11.02
N GLY A 131 15.37 -13.78 9.71
CA GLY A 131 15.20 -14.96 8.87
C GLY A 131 13.76 -15.21 8.40
N GLY A 132 12.77 -14.51 8.97
CA GLY A 132 11.38 -14.58 8.54
C GLY A 132 11.04 -13.62 7.41
N THR A 133 9.78 -13.67 6.95
CA THR A 133 9.25 -12.77 5.94
C THR A 133 8.09 -11.94 6.49
N PHE A 134 8.04 -10.68 6.10
CA PHE A 134 6.88 -9.82 6.26
C PHE A 134 6.16 -9.73 4.92
N THR A 135 4.92 -10.18 4.87
CA THR A 135 4.15 -10.21 3.62
C THR A 135 2.82 -9.50 3.78
N ILE A 136 2.54 -8.58 2.86
CA ILE A 136 1.22 -8.00 2.66
C ILE A 136 0.58 -8.73 1.49
N THR A 137 -0.56 -9.39 1.73
CA THR A 137 -1.37 -10.02 0.68
C THR A 137 -2.55 -9.12 0.37
N TRP A 138 -2.63 -8.69 -0.88
CA TRP A 138 -3.74 -7.88 -1.37
C TRP A 138 -4.91 -8.78 -1.79
N ASP A 139 -6.11 -8.34 -1.52
CA ASP A 139 -7.32 -9.10 -1.87
C ASP A 139 -7.43 -9.27 -3.40
N ALA A 140 -7.39 -10.52 -3.87
CA ALA A 140 -7.47 -10.83 -5.30
C ALA A 140 -8.87 -10.52 -5.88
N THR A 141 -9.90 -10.52 -5.03
CA THR A 141 -11.29 -10.27 -5.44
C THR A 141 -11.61 -8.78 -5.42
N ASN A 142 -11.20 -8.05 -4.36
CA ASN A 142 -11.57 -6.64 -4.17
C ASN A 142 -10.44 -5.68 -4.57
N GLY A 143 -9.23 -6.19 -4.76
CA GLY A 143 -8.05 -5.37 -5.09
C GLY A 143 -7.55 -4.54 -3.91
N VAL A 144 -6.80 -3.48 -4.22
CA VAL A 144 -6.30 -2.50 -3.22
C VAL A 144 -7.44 -1.63 -2.71
N PHE A 145 -8.28 -1.18 -3.62
CA PHE A 145 -9.55 -0.50 -3.33
C PHE A 145 -10.49 -0.60 -4.54
N ASN A 146 -11.75 -0.37 -4.31
CA ASN A 146 -12.76 -0.35 -5.34
C ASN A 146 -13.67 0.89 -5.22
N ALA A 147 -14.23 1.32 -6.34
CA ALA A 147 -15.31 2.29 -6.39
C ALA A 147 -16.52 1.61 -7.02
N ALA A 148 -17.65 1.64 -6.33
CA ALA A 148 -18.91 1.06 -6.80
C ALA A 148 -19.99 2.14 -6.87
N SER A 149 -20.87 2.04 -7.88
CA SER A 149 -22.13 2.77 -7.87
C SER A 149 -23.14 2.03 -6.98
N SER A 150 -23.83 2.76 -6.15
CA SER A 150 -24.98 2.26 -5.37
C SER A 150 -26.26 2.31 -6.19
#